data_7042e5183341f1bbaae419cf01ab19cb
#
_entry.id   7042e5183341f1bbaae419cf01ab19cb
#
_cell.length_a   1.000
_cell.length_b   1.000
_cell.length_c   1.000
_cell.angle_alpha   90.00
_cell.angle_beta   90.00
_cell.angle_gamma   90.00
#
_symmetry.space_group_name_H-M   'P 1'
#
loop_
_entity.id
_entity.type
_entity.pdbx_description
1 polymer ?
#
loop_
_entity_poly.entity_id
_entity_poly.type
_entity_poly.pdbx_seq_one_letter_code
_entity_poly.pdbx_strand_id
1 'polypeptide(L)'
;MNKILQIIIILLCCTLTINMHTQAATPQAKPFTIVIDAGHGGRDPGAIGKITREKDINLAIALKLGKRIEQGIEDVKVHYTRTTDTFLPLQDRANYVNKQGADLFICIHTNAVDNPNVKGAETFTLGLNKAESNLDVAMRENSVILLEDDYKANYQGFDPNSVESYIMFDFMQDQYLDKSLSFAVLVQNNMTTKCARYDRGVRQAAFWVLHKSACPSVLVEVGFITNQQDEKYLASEEGRNALADAIYNAVVLYKKDIDKKNGIIKTQEQPNVAANTDNKEQKTTIANTICYKIQIAAVKEQLPANDPAFKGLKNIQYYKENNYYKYTYGEEITFEAINKLHKEIKNKFPDSFVVAFKDGQKINVKTARQLEQTK
;
A
#
# COMPACT_ATOMS: atom_id res chain seq x y z
N MET A 1 57.40 -51.77 5.16
CA MET A 1 56.24 -51.05 5.69
C MET A 1 55.09 -52.06 5.83
N ASN A 2 54.61 -52.32 7.06
CA ASN A 2 53.69 -53.41 7.35
C ASN A 2 52.32 -53.16 6.69
N LYS A 3 51.74 -54.22 6.05
CA LYS A 3 50.44 -54.17 5.39
C LYS A 3 49.34 -53.63 6.33
N ILE A 4 49.47 -53.82 7.61
CA ILE A 4 48.57 -53.31 8.65
C ILE A 4 48.63 -51.76 8.74
N LEU A 5 49.84 -51.18 8.62
CA LEU A 5 50.04 -49.72 8.63
C LEU A 5 49.45 -49.03 7.38
N GLN A 6 49.51 -49.70 6.22
CA GLN A 6 48.87 -49.23 4.99
C GLN A 6 47.35 -49.25 5.08
N ILE A 7 46.74 -50.27 5.70
CA ILE A 7 45.30 -50.38 5.90
C ILE A 7 44.83 -49.29 6.87
N ILE A 8 45.57 -49.00 7.95
CA ILE A 8 45.25 -47.94 8.90
C ILE A 8 45.31 -46.58 8.28
N ILE A 9 46.28 -46.30 7.40
CA ILE A 9 46.41 -45.02 6.67
C ILE A 9 45.26 -44.86 5.69
N ILE A 10 44.84 -45.92 4.99
CA ILE A 10 43.69 -45.87 4.06
C ILE A 10 42.40 -45.66 4.81
N LEU A 11 42.17 -46.31 5.95
CA LEU A 11 41.00 -46.09 6.80
C LEU A 11 40.97 -44.66 7.40
N LEU A 12 42.11 -44.10 7.79
CA LEU A 12 42.21 -42.73 8.31
C LEU A 12 41.96 -41.69 7.22
N CYS A 13 42.41 -41.93 5.98
CA CYS A 13 42.10 -41.08 4.83
C CYS A 13 40.61 -41.12 4.45
N CYS A 14 39.95 -42.29 4.54
CA CYS A 14 38.52 -42.42 4.27
C CYS A 14 37.63 -41.70 5.33
N THR A 15 38.09 -41.60 6.58
CA THR A 15 37.34 -40.88 7.63
C THR A 15 37.51 -39.37 7.55
N LEU A 16 38.57 -38.87 6.93
CA LEU A 16 38.81 -37.43 6.71
C LEU A 16 38.03 -36.84 5.53
N THR A 17 37.49 -37.64 4.63
CA THR A 17 36.75 -37.16 3.45
C THR A 17 35.22 -37.05 3.65
N ILE A 18 34.67 -37.44 4.80
CA ILE A 18 33.22 -37.47 5.03
C ILE A 18 32.68 -36.18 5.66
N ASN A 19 33.54 -35.21 5.97
CA ASN A 19 33.10 -33.92 6.50
C ASN A 19 33.10 -32.77 5.47
N MET A 20 32.95 -33.05 4.19
CA MET A 20 32.42 -32.03 3.28
C MET A 20 30.91 -31.88 3.56
N HIS A 21 30.57 -31.05 4.53
CA HIS A 21 29.25 -30.48 4.61
C HIS A 21 28.96 -29.82 3.28
N THR A 22 28.24 -30.49 2.41
CA THR A 22 27.47 -29.82 1.36
C THR A 22 26.49 -28.93 2.10
N GLN A 23 26.88 -27.68 2.36
CA GLN A 23 25.90 -26.63 2.55
C GLN A 23 25.06 -26.65 1.28
N ALA A 24 23.93 -27.33 1.36
CA ALA A 24 22.89 -27.14 0.36
C ALA A 24 22.65 -25.65 0.32
N ALA A 25 23.03 -25.01 -0.79
CA ALA A 25 22.71 -23.62 -1.02
C ALA A 25 21.18 -23.53 -0.86
N THR A 26 20.74 -22.91 0.22
CA THR A 26 19.31 -22.56 0.36
C THR A 26 18.97 -21.77 -0.89
N PRO A 27 17.91 -22.14 -1.62
CA PRO A 27 17.51 -21.39 -2.80
C PRO A 27 17.41 -19.91 -2.37
N GLN A 28 18.26 -19.06 -2.93
CA GLN A 28 18.23 -17.65 -2.60
C GLN A 28 16.85 -17.15 -3.06
N ALA A 29 16.02 -16.74 -2.11
CA ALA A 29 14.69 -16.25 -2.41
C ALA A 29 14.81 -15.10 -3.41
N LYS A 30 13.96 -15.09 -4.44
CA LYS A 30 13.92 -14.00 -5.43
C LYS A 30 13.79 -12.67 -4.68
N PRO A 31 14.64 -11.66 -4.96
CA PRO A 31 14.53 -10.37 -4.30
C PRO A 31 13.18 -9.72 -4.60
N PHE A 32 12.61 -9.03 -3.61
CA PHE A 32 11.37 -8.26 -3.78
C PHE A 32 11.64 -7.10 -4.75
N THR A 33 10.97 -7.11 -5.89
CA THR A 33 11.22 -6.17 -6.99
C THR A 33 10.27 -4.98 -6.91
N ILE A 34 10.81 -3.78 -6.80
CA ILE A 34 10.07 -2.51 -6.82
C ILE A 34 10.39 -1.77 -8.10
N VAL A 35 9.36 -1.33 -8.82
CA VAL A 35 9.53 -0.37 -9.92
C VAL A 35 9.02 0.98 -9.48
N ILE A 36 9.85 2.01 -9.63
CA ILE A 36 9.50 3.40 -9.36
C ILE A 36 9.37 4.13 -10.70
N ASP A 37 8.23 4.72 -10.91
CA ASP A 37 7.95 5.56 -12.06
C ASP A 37 7.97 7.03 -11.65
N ALA A 38 8.79 7.82 -12.33
CA ALA A 38 8.71 9.27 -12.28
C ALA A 38 7.79 9.73 -13.40
N GLY A 39 6.58 10.15 -13.08
CA GLY A 39 5.60 10.62 -14.08
C GLY A 39 6.16 11.69 -14.99
N HIS A 40 5.65 11.74 -16.22
CA HIS A 40 6.08 12.69 -17.26
C HIS A 40 7.55 12.53 -17.68
N GLY A 41 8.12 13.56 -18.34
CA GLY A 41 9.53 13.56 -18.77
C GLY A 41 9.72 13.96 -20.22
N GLY A 42 10.91 14.50 -20.55
CA GLY A 42 11.26 14.97 -21.89
C GLY A 42 10.33 16.06 -22.40
N ARG A 43 9.66 15.79 -23.52
CA ARG A 43 8.68 16.73 -24.14
C ARG A 43 7.38 16.90 -23.34
N ASP A 44 7.10 15.99 -22.40
CA ASP A 44 5.96 16.11 -21.50
C ASP A 44 6.40 16.73 -20.16
N PRO A 45 6.12 18.00 -19.91
CA PRO A 45 6.50 18.66 -18.66
C PRO A 45 5.63 18.26 -17.47
N GLY A 46 4.47 17.62 -17.69
CA GLY A 46 3.41 17.54 -16.70
C GLY A 46 2.85 18.93 -16.38
N ALA A 47 2.33 19.11 -15.19
CA ALA A 47 1.86 20.41 -14.74
C ALA A 47 3.05 21.39 -14.57
N ILE A 48 2.80 22.65 -14.99
CA ILE A 48 3.80 23.73 -14.95
C ILE A 48 3.42 24.71 -13.84
N GLY A 49 4.30 24.80 -12.85
CA GLY A 49 4.19 25.77 -11.77
C GLY A 49 4.84 27.12 -12.13
N LYS A 50 4.96 27.97 -11.12
CA LYS A 50 5.62 29.30 -11.28
C LYS A 50 7.15 29.19 -11.20
N ILE A 51 7.67 28.20 -10.47
CA ILE A 51 9.11 28.04 -10.18
C ILE A 51 9.66 26.67 -10.56
N THR A 52 8.79 25.70 -10.83
CA THR A 52 9.24 24.33 -11.18
C THR A 52 8.23 23.64 -12.11
N ARG A 53 8.57 22.47 -12.60
CA ARG A 53 7.72 21.61 -13.42
C ARG A 53 7.54 20.26 -12.72
N GLU A 54 6.40 19.66 -12.91
CA GLU A 54 6.04 18.38 -12.32
C GLU A 54 7.08 17.29 -12.63
N LYS A 55 7.49 17.14 -13.90
CA LYS A 55 8.48 16.13 -14.30
C LYS A 55 9.80 16.19 -13.53
N ASP A 56 10.22 17.41 -13.13
CA ASP A 56 11.48 17.65 -12.42
C ASP A 56 11.34 17.27 -10.93
N ILE A 57 10.19 17.56 -10.32
CA ILE A 57 9.84 17.15 -8.96
C ILE A 57 9.75 15.63 -8.86
N ASN A 58 8.97 15.02 -9.77
CA ASN A 58 8.73 13.58 -9.79
C ASN A 58 10.04 12.79 -9.93
N LEU A 59 10.91 13.20 -10.85
CA LEU A 59 12.22 12.56 -11.04
C LEU A 59 13.11 12.69 -9.79
N ALA A 60 13.17 13.88 -9.21
CA ALA A 60 13.99 14.11 -8.02
C ALA A 60 13.55 13.25 -6.84
N ILE A 61 12.22 13.14 -6.58
CA ILE A 61 11.69 12.30 -5.50
C ILE A 61 11.88 10.82 -5.81
N ALA A 62 11.62 10.36 -7.03
CA ALA A 62 11.77 8.97 -7.44
C ALA A 62 13.22 8.46 -7.24
N LEU A 63 14.22 9.24 -7.67
CA LEU A 63 15.63 8.88 -7.49
C LEU A 63 16.04 8.84 -6.01
N LYS A 64 15.57 9.80 -5.21
CA LYS A 64 15.83 9.83 -3.77
C LYS A 64 15.18 8.65 -3.05
N LEU A 65 13.95 8.30 -3.42
CA LEU A 65 13.24 7.16 -2.88
C LEU A 65 13.97 5.85 -3.17
N GLY A 66 14.30 5.61 -4.42
CA GLY A 66 14.97 4.37 -4.81
C GLY A 66 16.33 4.20 -4.15
N LYS A 67 17.14 5.28 -4.08
CA LYS A 67 18.41 5.24 -3.34
C LYS A 67 18.23 4.84 -1.87
N ARG A 68 17.17 5.34 -1.19
CA ARG A 68 16.88 4.98 0.21
C ARG A 68 16.49 3.52 0.34
N ILE A 69 15.68 3.02 -0.60
CA ILE A 69 15.25 1.61 -0.61
C ILE A 69 16.47 0.70 -0.79
N GLU A 70 17.32 0.96 -1.79
CA GLU A 70 18.52 0.19 -2.08
C GLU A 70 19.53 0.17 -0.93
N GLN A 71 19.61 1.26 -0.17
CA GLN A 71 20.53 1.38 0.96
C GLN A 71 19.97 0.87 2.28
N GLY A 72 18.65 0.82 2.44
CA GLY A 72 18.01 0.59 3.73
C GLY A 72 17.18 -0.67 3.85
N ILE A 73 16.94 -1.42 2.76
CA ILE A 73 16.16 -2.66 2.79
C ILE A 73 16.95 -3.76 2.08
N GLU A 74 17.27 -4.80 2.83
CA GLU A 74 17.88 -6.01 2.26
C GLU A 74 16.89 -6.77 1.38
N ASP A 75 17.38 -7.58 0.44
CA ASP A 75 16.58 -8.42 -0.46
C ASP A 75 15.54 -7.65 -1.31
N VAL A 76 15.80 -6.38 -1.60
CA VAL A 76 14.99 -5.57 -2.50
C VAL A 76 15.80 -5.18 -3.74
N LYS A 77 15.15 -5.26 -4.90
CA LYS A 77 15.69 -4.77 -6.16
C LYS A 77 14.84 -3.60 -6.66
N VAL A 78 15.48 -2.46 -6.91
CA VAL A 78 14.81 -1.27 -7.43
C VAL A 78 15.06 -1.12 -8.92
N HIS A 79 14.02 -0.81 -9.65
CA HIS A 79 14.08 -0.41 -11.04
C HIS A 79 13.35 0.92 -11.23
N TYR A 80 13.76 1.67 -12.23
CA TYR A 80 13.14 2.96 -12.57
C TYR A 80 12.67 2.92 -14.02
N THR A 81 11.51 3.50 -14.29
CA THR A 81 11.04 3.68 -15.67
C THR A 81 11.95 4.68 -16.40
N ARG A 82 12.38 5.72 -15.71
CA ARG A 82 13.38 6.69 -16.17
C ARG A 82 14.26 7.20 -15.03
N THR A 83 15.51 7.51 -15.35
CA THR A 83 16.49 8.11 -14.42
C THR A 83 16.99 9.47 -14.91
N THR A 84 16.52 9.91 -16.07
CA THR A 84 16.86 11.20 -16.70
C THR A 84 15.58 11.86 -17.21
N ASP A 85 15.71 13.09 -17.72
CA ASP A 85 14.59 13.83 -18.33
C ASP A 85 14.29 13.31 -19.75
N THR A 86 13.70 12.11 -19.83
CA THR A 86 13.28 11.46 -21.07
C THR A 86 11.78 11.20 -21.08
N PHE A 87 11.16 11.35 -22.25
CA PHE A 87 9.76 10.98 -22.47
C PHE A 87 9.63 9.45 -22.58
N LEU A 88 8.64 8.91 -21.89
CA LEU A 88 8.30 7.49 -21.97
C LEU A 88 6.76 7.34 -22.06
N PRO A 89 6.24 6.67 -23.10
CA PRO A 89 4.81 6.38 -23.27
C PRO A 89 4.20 5.64 -22.06
N LEU A 90 2.94 5.86 -21.75
CA LEU A 90 2.29 5.19 -20.62
C LEU A 90 2.27 3.66 -20.77
N GLN A 91 2.03 3.18 -21.98
CA GLN A 91 2.04 1.73 -22.24
C GLN A 91 3.43 1.15 -22.01
N ASP A 92 4.50 1.85 -22.39
CA ASP A 92 5.88 1.38 -22.20
C ASP A 92 6.29 1.35 -20.73
N ARG A 93 5.79 2.30 -19.91
CA ARG A 93 5.96 2.28 -18.46
C ARG A 93 5.36 1.01 -17.87
N ALA A 94 4.12 0.68 -18.20
CA ALA A 94 3.45 -0.53 -17.74
C ALA A 94 4.11 -1.80 -18.26
N ASN A 95 4.50 -1.83 -19.54
CA ASN A 95 5.26 -2.95 -20.14
C ASN A 95 6.58 -3.18 -19.41
N TYR A 96 7.28 -2.11 -19.05
CA TYR A 96 8.53 -2.19 -18.29
C TYR A 96 8.29 -2.77 -16.89
N VAL A 97 7.26 -2.31 -16.16
CA VAL A 97 6.85 -2.87 -14.85
C VAL A 97 6.64 -4.37 -14.94
N ASN A 98 5.85 -4.81 -15.92
CA ASN A 98 5.51 -6.22 -16.11
C ASN A 98 6.75 -7.05 -16.52
N LYS A 99 7.62 -6.52 -17.38
CA LYS A 99 8.87 -7.17 -17.80
C LYS A 99 9.83 -7.39 -16.62
N GLN A 100 9.88 -6.46 -15.65
CA GLN A 100 10.70 -6.63 -14.46
C GLN A 100 10.09 -7.65 -13.48
N GLY A 101 8.83 -8.06 -13.65
CA GLY A 101 8.12 -8.91 -12.72
C GLY A 101 8.02 -8.25 -11.35
N ALA A 102 7.59 -6.99 -11.33
CA ALA A 102 7.50 -6.18 -10.13
C ALA A 102 6.54 -6.78 -9.09
N ASP A 103 6.95 -6.70 -7.83
CA ASP A 103 6.12 -7.04 -6.67
C ASP A 103 5.39 -5.81 -6.12
N LEU A 104 5.87 -4.61 -6.49
CA LEU A 104 5.26 -3.32 -6.16
C LEU A 104 5.61 -2.28 -7.21
N PHE A 105 4.63 -1.50 -7.64
CA PHE A 105 4.79 -0.37 -8.55
C PHE A 105 4.39 0.94 -7.88
N ILE A 106 5.27 1.93 -7.91
CA ILE A 106 5.09 3.25 -7.28
C ILE A 106 5.26 4.32 -8.35
N CYS A 107 4.17 4.97 -8.72
CA CYS A 107 4.17 6.08 -9.67
C CYS A 107 4.13 7.40 -8.90
N ILE A 108 5.08 8.30 -9.13
CA ILE A 108 5.22 9.60 -8.45
C ILE A 108 4.74 10.70 -9.39
N HIS A 109 3.77 11.49 -8.91
CA HIS A 109 3.16 12.62 -9.60
C HIS A 109 3.04 13.85 -8.70
N THR A 110 2.76 14.99 -9.32
CA THR A 110 2.52 16.26 -8.62
C THR A 110 1.28 16.92 -9.19
N ASN A 111 0.22 16.94 -8.43
CA ASN A 111 -1.13 17.35 -8.83
C ASN A 111 -1.22 18.84 -9.22
N ALA A 112 -2.23 19.17 -10.01
CA ALA A 112 -2.59 20.52 -10.36
C ALA A 112 -4.12 20.66 -10.46
N VAL A 113 -4.65 21.79 -10.03
CA VAL A 113 -6.06 22.18 -10.18
C VAL A 113 -6.17 23.67 -10.35
N ASP A 114 -7.28 24.16 -10.92
CA ASP A 114 -7.49 25.60 -11.16
C ASP A 114 -7.53 26.43 -9.87
N ASN A 115 -8.05 25.86 -8.78
CA ASN A 115 -8.13 26.55 -7.51
C ASN A 115 -6.78 26.52 -6.77
N PRO A 116 -6.05 27.65 -6.68
CA PRO A 116 -4.72 27.71 -6.08
C PRO A 116 -4.71 27.54 -4.55
N ASN A 117 -5.88 27.49 -3.91
CA ASN A 117 -5.98 27.24 -2.47
C ASN A 117 -5.97 25.75 -2.13
N VAL A 118 -6.16 24.87 -3.11
CA VAL A 118 -6.09 23.42 -2.93
C VAL A 118 -4.63 23.01 -2.71
N LYS A 119 -4.40 22.24 -1.64
CA LYS A 119 -3.06 21.77 -1.22
C LYS A 119 -3.13 20.41 -0.54
N GLY A 120 -1.99 19.81 -0.31
CA GLY A 120 -1.85 18.55 0.42
C GLY A 120 -1.45 17.40 -0.49
N ALA A 121 -1.51 16.18 0.02
CA ALA A 121 -1.15 14.97 -0.72
C ALA A 121 -2.33 14.00 -0.78
N GLU A 122 -2.38 13.21 -1.84
CA GLU A 122 -3.35 12.15 -2.04
C GLU A 122 -2.70 10.95 -2.71
N THR A 123 -3.18 9.75 -2.40
CA THR A 123 -2.63 8.52 -2.97
C THR A 123 -3.74 7.76 -3.66
N PHE A 124 -3.51 7.38 -4.90
CA PHE A 124 -4.49 6.69 -5.73
C PHE A 124 -4.13 5.22 -5.93
N THR A 125 -5.17 4.39 -5.98
CA THR A 125 -5.13 3.03 -6.53
C THR A 125 -6.02 2.95 -7.76
N LEU A 126 -5.87 1.88 -8.55
CA LEU A 126 -6.77 1.62 -9.66
C LEU A 126 -8.20 1.41 -9.13
N GLY A 127 -9.17 1.94 -9.85
CA GLY A 127 -10.59 1.75 -9.59
C GLY A 127 -11.41 2.95 -10.03
N LEU A 128 -12.72 2.79 -10.02
CA LEU A 128 -13.63 3.88 -10.30
C LEU A 128 -14.25 4.40 -9.01
N ASN A 129 -13.87 5.60 -8.65
CA ASN A 129 -14.64 6.42 -7.75
C ASN A 129 -15.39 7.45 -8.61
N LYS A 130 -16.71 7.47 -8.56
CA LYS A 130 -17.59 8.37 -9.33
C LYS A 130 -17.48 9.84 -8.92
N ALA A 131 -16.54 10.20 -8.04
CA ALA A 131 -16.26 11.59 -7.73
C ALA A 131 -15.62 12.26 -8.97
N GLU A 132 -16.25 13.30 -9.47
CA GLU A 132 -15.81 14.08 -10.63
C GLU A 132 -14.33 14.46 -10.54
N SER A 133 -13.88 14.92 -9.37
CA SER A 133 -12.49 15.30 -9.12
C SER A 133 -11.47 14.16 -9.34
N ASN A 134 -11.86 12.89 -9.17
CA ASN A 134 -10.97 11.76 -9.41
C ASN A 134 -10.87 11.42 -10.89
N LEU A 135 -11.98 11.62 -11.62
CA LEU A 135 -11.99 11.48 -13.07
C LEU A 135 -11.12 12.56 -13.71
N ASP A 136 -11.22 13.82 -13.26
CA ASP A 136 -10.42 14.94 -13.78
C ASP A 136 -8.93 14.68 -13.66
N VAL A 137 -8.49 14.17 -12.51
CA VAL A 137 -7.08 13.78 -12.31
C VAL A 137 -6.70 12.66 -13.28
N ALA A 138 -7.52 11.59 -13.41
CA ALA A 138 -7.22 10.50 -14.32
C ALA A 138 -7.19 10.97 -15.79
N MET A 139 -8.11 11.84 -16.21
CA MET A 139 -8.14 12.41 -17.56
C MET A 139 -6.88 13.22 -17.84
N ARG A 140 -6.46 14.05 -16.89
CA ARG A 140 -5.23 14.85 -17.03
C ARG A 140 -4.01 13.95 -17.16
N GLU A 141 -3.84 12.96 -16.29
CA GLU A 141 -2.67 12.07 -16.31
C GLU A 141 -2.66 11.14 -17.54
N ASN A 142 -3.82 10.68 -17.98
CA ASN A 142 -3.91 9.88 -19.20
C ASN A 142 -3.79 10.74 -20.48
N SER A 143 -3.94 12.07 -20.42
CA SER A 143 -3.87 12.95 -21.59
C SER A 143 -2.51 12.93 -22.28
N VAL A 144 -1.45 12.51 -21.58
CA VAL A 144 -0.10 12.32 -22.16
C VAL A 144 -0.11 11.35 -23.35
N ILE A 145 -1.08 10.44 -23.42
CA ILE A 145 -1.31 9.54 -24.57
C ILE A 145 -1.43 10.34 -25.88
N LEU A 146 -2.02 11.52 -25.84
CA LEU A 146 -2.20 12.38 -27.03
C LEU A 146 -0.89 12.97 -27.59
N LEU A 147 0.19 12.89 -26.82
CA LEU A 147 1.53 13.28 -27.28
C LEU A 147 2.23 12.18 -28.08
N GLU A 148 1.65 10.97 -28.14
CA GLU A 148 2.22 9.83 -28.83
C GLU A 148 1.73 9.76 -30.27
N ASP A 149 2.67 9.43 -31.19
CA ASP A 149 2.31 9.05 -32.53
C ASP A 149 1.52 7.71 -32.46
N ASP A 150 0.56 7.48 -33.30
CA ASP A 150 -0.24 6.23 -33.35
C ASP A 150 -0.96 5.81 -32.06
N TYR A 151 -1.25 6.75 -31.15
CA TYR A 151 -1.86 6.43 -29.84
C TYR A 151 -3.15 5.62 -29.98
N LYS A 152 -4.00 5.87 -30.99
CA LYS A 152 -5.27 5.15 -31.19
C LYS A 152 -5.07 3.64 -31.34
N ALA A 153 -4.01 3.21 -32.04
CA ALA A 153 -3.69 1.81 -32.19
C ALA A 153 -3.10 1.21 -30.92
N ASN A 154 -2.17 1.94 -30.27
CA ASN A 154 -1.49 1.49 -29.06
C ASN A 154 -2.41 1.35 -27.85
N TYR A 155 -3.47 2.17 -27.77
CA TYR A 155 -4.40 2.21 -26.64
C TYR A 155 -5.78 1.62 -26.96
N GLN A 156 -5.90 0.81 -28.02
CA GLN A 156 -7.11 0.06 -28.38
C GLN A 156 -8.36 0.96 -28.51
N GLY A 157 -8.18 2.18 -29.00
CA GLY A 157 -9.26 3.15 -29.18
C GLY A 157 -9.66 3.90 -27.90
N PHE A 158 -8.95 3.73 -26.80
CA PHE A 158 -9.17 4.54 -25.60
C PHE A 158 -8.89 6.01 -25.90
N ASP A 159 -9.87 6.86 -25.60
CA ASP A 159 -9.76 8.33 -25.71
C ASP A 159 -9.67 8.91 -24.29
N PRO A 160 -8.53 9.50 -23.91
CA PRO A 160 -8.35 10.08 -22.57
C PRO A 160 -9.24 11.29 -22.29
N ASN A 161 -9.86 11.89 -23.33
CA ASN A 161 -10.77 13.02 -23.18
C ASN A 161 -12.25 12.62 -23.14
N SER A 162 -12.58 11.34 -23.40
CA SER A 162 -13.96 10.86 -23.39
C SER A 162 -14.27 10.17 -22.07
N VAL A 163 -15.27 10.67 -21.34
CA VAL A 163 -15.77 10.06 -20.09
C VAL A 163 -16.22 8.62 -20.33
N GLU A 164 -16.81 8.34 -21.50
CA GLU A 164 -17.27 7.02 -21.89
C GLU A 164 -16.12 6.00 -21.95
N SER A 165 -14.94 6.44 -22.38
CA SER A 165 -13.75 5.58 -22.41
C SER A 165 -13.35 5.06 -21.02
N TYR A 166 -13.67 5.79 -19.97
CA TYR A 166 -13.37 5.40 -18.59
C TYR A 166 -14.34 4.36 -18.03
N ILE A 167 -15.52 4.18 -18.65
CA ILE A 167 -16.49 3.15 -18.24
C ILE A 167 -15.91 1.74 -18.40
N MET A 168 -14.99 1.54 -19.35
CA MET A 168 -14.33 0.24 -19.54
C MET A 168 -13.60 -0.23 -18.25
N PHE A 169 -13.11 0.69 -17.44
CA PHE A 169 -12.43 0.36 -16.20
C PHE A 169 -13.39 -0.15 -15.09
N ASP A 170 -14.71 0.12 -15.20
CA ASP A 170 -15.75 -0.38 -14.28
C ASP A 170 -15.86 -1.91 -14.31
N PHE A 171 -15.65 -2.51 -15.48
CA PHE A 171 -15.79 -3.95 -15.66
C PHE A 171 -14.55 -4.74 -15.31
N MET A 172 -13.45 -4.06 -14.96
CA MET A 172 -12.17 -4.70 -14.69
C MET A 172 -11.96 -4.90 -13.20
N GLN A 173 -11.84 -6.16 -12.78
CA GLN A 173 -11.47 -6.49 -11.41
C GLN A 173 -9.95 -6.37 -11.26
N ASP A 174 -9.50 -5.44 -10.42
CA ASP A 174 -8.10 -5.39 -10.01
C ASP A 174 -7.83 -6.46 -8.94
N GLN A 175 -7.18 -7.55 -9.34
CA GLN A 175 -6.78 -8.63 -8.43
C GLN A 175 -5.77 -8.18 -7.36
N TYR A 176 -5.14 -7.03 -7.57
CA TYR A 176 -4.14 -6.48 -6.65
C TYR A 176 -4.69 -5.35 -5.77
N LEU A 177 -5.98 -5.02 -5.89
CA LEU A 177 -6.58 -3.85 -5.22
C LEU A 177 -6.35 -3.83 -3.71
N ASP A 178 -6.57 -4.94 -3.02
CA ASP A 178 -6.40 -5.01 -1.55
C ASP A 178 -4.95 -4.72 -1.14
N LYS A 179 -3.98 -5.21 -1.91
CA LYS A 179 -2.55 -4.96 -1.67
C LYS A 179 -2.17 -3.52 -2.00
N SER A 180 -2.70 -2.99 -3.10
CA SER A 180 -2.52 -1.60 -3.52
C SER A 180 -3.09 -0.64 -2.47
N LEU A 181 -4.31 -0.88 -1.99
CA LEU A 181 -4.95 -0.09 -0.92
C LEU A 181 -4.15 -0.14 0.38
N SER A 182 -3.65 -1.33 0.76
CA SER A 182 -2.84 -1.48 1.96
C SER A 182 -1.57 -0.63 1.89
N PHE A 183 -0.88 -0.62 0.75
CA PHE A 183 0.29 0.22 0.54
C PHE A 183 -0.06 1.71 0.44
N ALA A 184 -1.12 2.07 -0.28
CA ALA A 184 -1.59 3.46 -0.41
C ALA A 184 -1.90 4.11 0.95
N VAL A 185 -2.53 3.37 1.86
CA VAL A 185 -2.80 3.84 3.24
C VAL A 185 -1.50 4.11 3.99
N LEU A 186 -0.48 3.26 3.85
CA LEU A 186 0.83 3.48 4.48
C LEU A 186 1.52 4.73 3.92
N VAL A 187 1.49 4.92 2.59
CA VAL A 187 2.05 6.12 1.95
C VAL A 187 1.34 7.38 2.44
N GLN A 188 0.01 7.41 2.34
CA GLN A 188 -0.81 8.56 2.73
C GLN A 188 -0.57 8.95 4.19
N ASN A 189 -0.61 7.97 5.11
CA ASN A 189 -0.36 8.20 6.53
C ASN A 189 1.05 8.76 6.81
N ASN A 190 2.08 8.28 6.11
CA ASN A 190 3.43 8.79 6.31
C ASN A 190 3.60 10.22 5.76
N MET A 191 3.02 10.54 4.59
CA MET A 191 3.07 11.89 4.04
C MET A 191 2.34 12.92 4.94
N THR A 192 1.23 12.55 5.53
CA THR A 192 0.44 13.45 6.39
C THR A 192 1.06 13.62 7.77
N THR A 193 1.59 12.55 8.36
CA THR A 193 2.14 12.61 9.73
C THR A 193 3.57 13.07 9.79
N LYS A 194 4.43 12.70 8.82
CA LYS A 194 5.85 13.02 8.84
C LYS A 194 6.22 14.27 8.03
N CYS A 195 5.48 14.56 6.95
CA CYS A 195 5.73 15.72 6.10
C CYS A 195 4.72 16.85 6.33
N ALA A 196 3.81 16.70 7.31
CA ALA A 196 2.74 17.65 7.60
C ALA A 196 1.92 18.06 6.35
N ARG A 197 1.76 17.14 5.39
CA ARG A 197 0.91 17.37 4.23
C ARG A 197 -0.55 17.33 4.66
N TYR A 198 -1.37 18.24 4.11
CA TYR A 198 -2.81 18.18 4.31
C TYR A 198 -3.31 16.84 3.74
N ASP A 199 -4.07 16.10 4.55
CA ASP A 199 -4.57 14.77 4.20
C ASP A 199 -5.77 14.87 3.26
N ARG A 200 -5.61 14.44 2.02
CA ARG A 200 -6.68 14.35 1.04
C ARG A 200 -7.20 12.91 0.86
N GLY A 201 -6.58 11.98 1.56
CA GLY A 201 -7.00 10.58 1.65
C GLY A 201 -6.47 9.69 0.53
N VAL A 202 -6.80 8.39 0.69
CA VAL A 202 -6.61 7.39 -0.35
C VAL A 202 -7.84 7.36 -1.25
N ARG A 203 -7.62 7.37 -2.56
CA ARG A 203 -8.65 7.49 -3.59
C ARG A 203 -8.50 6.40 -4.64
N GLN A 204 -9.48 6.30 -5.52
CA GLN A 204 -9.44 5.43 -6.68
C GLN A 204 -9.69 6.24 -7.95
N ALA A 205 -8.91 5.95 -8.99
CA ALA A 205 -9.11 6.53 -10.31
C ALA A 205 -8.56 5.61 -11.40
N ALA A 206 -9.00 5.84 -12.63
CA ALA A 206 -8.70 4.98 -13.78
C ALA A 206 -7.45 5.45 -14.52
N PHE A 207 -6.28 5.25 -13.92
CA PHE A 207 -5.00 5.55 -14.56
C PHE A 207 -4.56 4.39 -15.45
N TRP A 208 -4.25 4.68 -16.70
CA TRP A 208 -3.81 3.69 -17.68
C TRP A 208 -2.59 2.90 -17.19
N VAL A 209 -1.61 3.58 -16.64
CA VAL A 209 -0.36 2.98 -16.18
C VAL A 209 -0.58 1.98 -15.03
N LEU A 210 -1.52 2.24 -14.13
CA LEU A 210 -1.89 1.31 -13.06
C LEU A 210 -2.71 0.14 -13.60
N HIS A 211 -3.62 0.41 -14.54
CA HIS A 211 -4.47 -0.60 -15.15
C HIS A 211 -3.67 -1.69 -15.88
N LYS A 212 -2.63 -1.30 -16.60
CA LYS A 212 -1.79 -2.24 -17.36
C LYS A 212 -0.69 -2.91 -16.54
N SER A 213 -0.53 -2.55 -15.27
CA SER A 213 0.47 -3.12 -14.38
C SER A 213 -0.04 -4.41 -13.72
N ALA A 214 0.73 -5.49 -13.83
CA ALA A 214 0.39 -6.81 -13.29
C ALA A 214 0.95 -7.04 -11.87
N CYS A 215 0.85 -6.02 -11.01
CA CYS A 215 1.29 -6.07 -9.61
C CYS A 215 0.53 -5.02 -8.77
N PRO A 216 0.63 -5.09 -7.43
CA PRO A 216 0.17 -4.01 -6.56
C PRO A 216 0.76 -2.67 -6.99
N SER A 217 -0.08 -1.66 -7.18
CA SER A 217 0.33 -0.39 -7.77
C SER A 217 -0.38 0.80 -7.17
N VAL A 218 0.34 1.92 -7.04
CA VAL A 218 -0.19 3.21 -6.57
C VAL A 218 0.33 4.37 -7.40
N LEU A 219 -0.47 5.42 -7.49
CA LEU A 219 -0.05 6.73 -7.98
C LEU A 219 -0.10 7.72 -6.81
N VAL A 220 1.03 8.34 -6.52
CA VAL A 220 1.21 9.21 -5.37
C VAL A 220 1.30 10.65 -5.84
N GLU A 221 0.29 11.44 -5.53
CA GLU A 221 0.26 12.89 -5.73
C GLU A 221 0.88 13.57 -4.50
N VAL A 222 2.13 13.97 -4.63
CA VAL A 222 2.94 14.44 -3.50
C VAL A 222 2.59 15.86 -3.03
N GLY A 223 1.80 16.58 -3.80
CA GLY A 223 1.36 17.96 -3.53
C GLY A 223 0.71 18.60 -4.75
N PHE A 224 0.30 19.86 -4.63
CA PHE A 224 -0.32 20.62 -5.71
C PHE A 224 0.63 21.72 -6.20
N ILE A 225 1.14 21.59 -7.43
CA ILE A 225 2.08 22.57 -8.01
C ILE A 225 1.42 23.95 -8.22
N THR A 226 0.10 24.00 -8.36
CA THR A 226 -0.69 25.23 -8.48
C THR A 226 -0.84 25.99 -7.16
N ASN A 227 -0.58 25.33 -6.02
CA ASN A 227 -0.57 25.97 -4.71
C ASN A 227 0.83 26.51 -4.37
N GLN A 228 0.96 27.78 -4.08
CA GLN A 228 2.26 28.42 -3.85
C GLN A 228 3.04 27.83 -2.67
N GLN A 229 2.37 27.37 -1.60
CA GLN A 229 3.03 26.77 -0.44
C GLN A 229 3.54 25.37 -0.78
N ASP A 230 2.71 24.58 -1.47
CA ASP A 230 3.09 23.23 -1.91
C ASP A 230 4.22 23.32 -2.95
N GLU A 231 4.11 24.21 -3.94
CA GLU A 231 5.16 24.36 -4.95
C GLU A 231 6.52 24.73 -4.34
N LYS A 232 6.57 25.68 -3.40
CA LYS A 232 7.81 26.02 -2.68
C LYS A 232 8.39 24.83 -1.93
N TYR A 233 7.52 24.04 -1.28
CA TYR A 233 7.95 22.84 -0.56
C TYR A 233 8.48 21.78 -1.52
N LEU A 234 7.79 21.51 -2.62
CA LEU A 234 8.16 20.55 -3.65
C LEU A 234 9.44 20.95 -4.41
N ALA A 235 9.67 22.25 -4.57
CA ALA A 235 10.89 22.78 -5.17
C ALA A 235 12.10 22.73 -4.23
N SER A 236 11.87 22.65 -2.91
CA SER A 236 12.95 22.59 -1.93
C SER A 236 13.59 21.19 -1.83
N GLU A 237 14.87 21.16 -1.53
CA GLU A 237 15.61 19.91 -1.32
C GLU A 237 15.09 19.17 -0.09
N GLU A 238 14.77 19.91 0.97
CA GLU A 238 14.21 19.40 2.22
C GLU A 238 12.84 18.75 2.00
N GLY A 239 11.95 19.40 1.23
CA GLY A 239 10.63 18.88 0.93
C GLY A 239 10.69 17.57 0.13
N ARG A 240 11.54 17.52 -0.89
CA ARG A 240 11.74 16.31 -1.70
C ARG A 240 12.37 15.17 -0.90
N ASN A 241 13.32 15.49 0.00
CA ASN A 241 13.89 14.50 0.89
C ASN A 241 12.85 13.95 1.86
N ALA A 242 12.06 14.81 2.50
CA ALA A 242 11.03 14.40 3.45
C ALA A 242 9.95 13.53 2.80
N LEU A 243 9.50 13.86 1.58
CA LEU A 243 8.55 13.04 0.83
C LEU A 243 9.14 11.67 0.45
N ALA A 244 10.38 11.64 -0.02
CA ALA A 244 11.06 10.37 -0.30
C ALA A 244 11.21 9.52 0.96
N ASP A 245 11.53 10.12 2.13
CA ASP A 245 11.58 9.42 3.42
C ASP A 245 10.22 8.90 3.86
N ALA A 246 9.15 9.66 3.64
CA ALA A 246 7.79 9.23 3.97
C ALA A 246 7.37 8.00 3.17
N ILE A 247 7.61 8.01 1.84
CA ILE A 247 7.29 6.87 0.98
C ILE A 247 8.20 5.68 1.28
N TYR A 248 9.50 5.90 1.53
CA TYR A 248 10.43 4.85 1.97
C TYR A 248 9.95 4.15 3.24
N ASN A 249 9.51 4.91 4.26
CA ASN A 249 8.97 4.32 5.49
C ASN A 249 7.72 3.47 5.22
N ALA A 250 6.87 3.88 4.25
CA ALA A 250 5.73 3.08 3.83
C ALA A 250 6.18 1.75 3.18
N VAL A 251 7.23 1.78 2.33
CA VAL A 251 7.81 0.57 1.74
C VAL A 251 8.35 -0.38 2.80
N VAL A 252 9.08 0.14 3.80
CA VAL A 252 9.61 -0.67 4.91
C VAL A 252 8.48 -1.40 5.65
N LEU A 253 7.40 -0.67 5.99
CA LEU A 253 6.25 -1.23 6.70
C LEU A 253 5.52 -2.27 5.85
N TYR A 254 5.33 -2.00 4.56
CA TYR A 254 4.67 -2.89 3.62
C TYR A 254 5.46 -4.18 3.40
N LYS A 255 6.78 -4.07 3.15
CA LYS A 255 7.69 -5.23 3.00
C LYS A 255 7.67 -6.10 4.25
N LYS A 256 7.77 -5.49 5.43
CA LYS A 256 7.71 -6.19 6.72
C LYS A 256 6.40 -6.99 6.88
N ASP A 257 5.27 -6.44 6.47
CA ASP A 257 3.98 -7.14 6.52
C ASP A 257 3.95 -8.34 5.56
N ILE A 258 4.48 -8.17 4.34
CA ILE A 258 4.63 -9.25 3.36
C ILE A 258 5.54 -10.36 3.90
N ASP A 259 6.71 -10.01 4.43
CA ASP A 259 7.68 -10.98 4.95
C ASP A 259 7.12 -11.77 6.13
N LYS A 260 6.35 -11.11 6.99
CA LYS A 260 5.61 -11.78 8.07
C LYS A 260 4.58 -12.77 7.52
N LYS A 261 3.78 -12.36 6.52
CA LYS A 261 2.78 -13.23 5.89
C LYS A 261 3.40 -14.43 5.17
N ASN A 262 4.59 -14.24 4.61
CA ASN A 262 5.35 -15.30 3.92
C ASN A 262 6.19 -16.16 4.87
N GLY A 263 6.16 -15.92 6.19
CA GLY A 263 6.91 -16.69 7.18
C GLY A 263 8.44 -16.44 7.18
N ILE A 264 8.90 -15.40 6.45
CA ILE A 264 10.33 -15.03 6.36
C ILE A 264 10.79 -14.43 7.70
N ILE A 265 9.93 -13.63 8.35
CA ILE A 265 10.18 -13.07 9.68
C ILE A 265 9.35 -13.87 10.68
N LYS A 266 10.01 -14.68 11.52
CA LYS A 266 9.38 -15.24 12.72
C LYS A 266 9.04 -14.09 13.65
N THR A 267 7.79 -13.94 14.04
CA THR A 267 7.39 -12.99 15.09
C THR A 267 8.14 -13.38 16.36
N GLN A 268 9.16 -12.60 16.75
CA GLN A 268 9.68 -12.71 18.11
C GLN A 268 8.55 -12.22 19.02
N GLU A 269 7.98 -13.12 19.78
CA GLU A 269 7.15 -12.76 20.91
C GLU A 269 8.00 -11.86 21.83
N GLN A 270 7.62 -10.63 21.99
CA GLN A 270 8.24 -9.77 23.00
C GLN A 270 7.99 -10.44 24.35
N PRO A 271 9.02 -10.55 25.22
CA PRO A 271 8.81 -11.08 26.55
C PRO A 271 7.78 -10.19 27.27
N ASN A 272 6.73 -10.83 27.73
CA ASN A 272 5.72 -10.26 28.62
C ASN A 272 6.41 -9.57 29.81
N VAL A 273 6.34 -8.25 29.84
CA VAL A 273 6.51 -7.54 31.10
C VAL A 273 5.22 -7.76 31.89
N ALA A 274 5.35 -8.57 32.93
CA ALA A 274 4.30 -8.89 33.86
C ALA A 274 3.72 -7.59 34.48
N ALA A 275 2.47 -7.32 34.23
CA ALA A 275 1.63 -6.52 35.10
C ALA A 275 0.54 -7.43 35.65
N ASN A 276 0.71 -7.79 36.93
CA ASN A 276 -0.30 -8.43 37.75
C ASN A 276 -1.57 -7.59 37.76
N THR A 277 -2.68 -8.17 37.36
CA THR A 277 -3.97 -8.01 38.03
C THR A 277 -4.87 -9.18 37.66
N ASP A 278 -5.33 -9.85 38.69
CA ASP A 278 -6.29 -10.95 38.67
C ASP A 278 -7.55 -10.56 37.88
N ASN A 279 -7.90 -11.36 36.87
CA ASN A 279 -9.27 -11.73 36.58
C ASN A 279 -9.28 -13.02 35.74
N LYS A 280 -9.74 -14.07 36.38
CA LYS A 280 -10.12 -15.33 35.77
C LYS A 280 -11.26 -15.07 34.81
N GLU A 281 -11.03 -15.29 33.50
CA GLU A 281 -12.11 -15.72 32.61
C GLU A 281 -11.56 -16.66 31.51
N GLN A 282 -12.31 -17.69 31.34
CA GLN A 282 -12.13 -18.91 30.57
C GLN A 282 -11.51 -18.73 29.18
N LYS A 283 -10.38 -19.40 29.00
CA LYS A 283 -9.76 -19.65 27.68
C LYS A 283 -10.51 -20.80 27.03
N THR A 284 -11.54 -20.49 26.25
CA THR A 284 -12.14 -21.46 25.33
C THR A 284 -11.37 -21.37 24.00
N THR A 285 -10.74 -22.44 23.63
CA THR A 285 -10.13 -22.69 22.34
C THR A 285 -11.18 -22.59 21.23
N ILE A 286 -11.16 -21.50 20.46
CA ILE A 286 -11.99 -21.35 19.26
C ILE A 286 -11.07 -21.14 18.08
N ALA A 287 -10.70 -22.25 17.42
CA ALA A 287 -10.03 -22.22 16.14
C ALA A 287 -11.08 -21.96 15.03
N ASN A 288 -10.81 -20.99 14.17
CA ASN A 288 -11.56 -20.71 12.93
C ASN A 288 -12.91 -19.98 13.08
N THR A 289 -13.06 -19.09 14.06
CA THR A 289 -14.31 -18.34 14.25
C THR A 289 -14.24 -16.96 13.60
N ILE A 290 -15.15 -16.72 12.65
CA ILE A 290 -15.40 -15.40 12.07
C ILE A 290 -16.42 -14.70 12.95
N CYS A 291 -16.18 -13.41 13.27
CA CYS A 291 -17.19 -12.56 13.88
C CYS A 291 -17.24 -11.17 13.23
N TYR A 292 -18.41 -10.58 13.25
CA TYR A 292 -18.68 -9.24 12.73
C TYR A 292 -19.05 -8.30 13.88
N LYS A 293 -18.56 -7.06 13.81
CA LYS A 293 -18.84 -6.00 14.78
C LYS A 293 -19.17 -4.70 14.05
N ILE A 294 -19.80 -3.74 14.73
CA ILE A 294 -20.10 -2.44 14.14
C ILE A 294 -19.13 -1.42 14.74
N GLN A 295 -18.25 -0.85 13.95
CA GLN A 295 -17.40 0.26 14.39
C GLN A 295 -18.22 1.53 14.46
N ILE A 296 -18.25 2.16 15.66
CA ILE A 296 -19.07 3.34 15.96
C ILE A 296 -18.26 4.60 16.21
N ALA A 297 -16.98 4.47 16.58
CA ALA A 297 -16.07 5.60 16.79
C ALA A 297 -14.62 5.20 16.60
N ALA A 298 -13.77 6.19 16.30
CA ALA A 298 -12.31 6.05 16.27
C ALA A 298 -11.68 7.33 16.85
N VAL A 299 -10.93 7.23 17.95
CA VAL A 299 -10.33 8.35 18.67
C VAL A 299 -8.90 8.07 19.07
N LYS A 300 -8.09 9.11 19.29
CA LYS A 300 -6.67 8.97 19.66
C LYS A 300 -6.46 8.61 21.14
N GLU A 301 -7.38 9.01 21.99
CA GLU A 301 -7.34 8.75 23.44
C GLU A 301 -8.40 7.73 23.83
N GLN A 302 -8.13 6.96 24.86
CA GLN A 302 -9.08 5.95 25.32
C GLN A 302 -10.22 6.63 26.06
N LEU A 303 -11.47 6.38 25.61
CA LEU A 303 -12.68 6.86 26.24
C LEU A 303 -13.08 5.93 27.39
N PRO A 304 -13.64 6.48 28.49
CA PRO A 304 -14.22 5.69 29.57
C PRO A 304 -15.47 4.93 29.10
N ALA A 305 -15.78 3.81 29.77
CA ALA A 305 -16.87 2.91 29.35
C ALA A 305 -18.27 3.57 29.25
N ASN A 306 -18.48 4.67 29.98
CA ASN A 306 -19.74 5.41 29.99
C ASN A 306 -19.65 6.77 29.26
N ASP A 307 -18.71 6.88 28.30
CA ASP A 307 -18.52 8.14 27.57
C ASP A 307 -19.79 8.53 26.79
N PRO A 308 -20.18 9.83 26.81
CA PRO A 308 -21.32 10.34 26.05
C PRO A 308 -21.26 10.04 24.55
N ALA A 309 -20.06 9.88 23.97
CA ALA A 309 -19.87 9.50 22.57
C ALA A 309 -20.56 8.17 22.22
N PHE A 310 -20.77 7.29 23.19
CA PHE A 310 -21.44 6.00 22.97
C PHE A 310 -22.97 6.09 22.99
N LYS A 311 -23.55 7.28 23.23
CA LYS A 311 -25.00 7.56 23.16
C LYS A 311 -25.88 6.53 23.91
N GLY A 312 -25.38 6.06 25.05
CA GLY A 312 -26.09 5.11 25.93
C GLY A 312 -26.01 3.63 25.51
N LEU A 313 -25.22 3.29 24.46
CA LEU A 313 -24.94 1.89 24.16
C LEU A 313 -24.08 1.26 25.26
N LYS A 314 -24.40 0.02 25.60
CA LYS A 314 -23.67 -0.79 26.58
C LYS A 314 -22.85 -1.87 25.87
N ASN A 315 -21.91 -2.50 26.58
CA ASN A 315 -21.07 -3.57 26.05
C ASN A 315 -20.22 -3.13 24.83
N ILE A 316 -19.71 -1.90 24.89
CA ILE A 316 -18.79 -1.38 23.89
C ILE A 316 -17.43 -2.04 24.09
N GLN A 317 -16.89 -2.59 23.02
CA GLN A 317 -15.54 -3.11 22.94
C GLN A 317 -14.66 -2.16 22.15
N TYR A 318 -13.37 -2.31 22.21
CA TYR A 318 -12.46 -1.59 21.32
C TYR A 318 -11.29 -2.45 20.88
N TYR A 319 -10.70 -2.07 19.76
CA TYR A 319 -9.39 -2.55 19.32
C TYR A 319 -8.50 -1.36 18.94
N LYS A 320 -7.19 -1.57 19.00
CA LYS A 320 -6.22 -0.54 18.59
C LYS A 320 -5.76 -0.80 17.17
N GLU A 321 -5.83 0.23 16.34
CA GLU A 321 -5.30 0.19 14.98
C GLU A 321 -4.81 1.60 14.60
N ASN A 322 -3.55 1.71 14.11
CA ASN A 322 -2.95 2.96 13.67
C ASN A 322 -2.98 4.10 14.71
N ASN A 323 -2.65 3.81 15.97
CA ASN A 323 -2.72 4.74 17.11
C ASN A 323 -4.12 5.28 17.45
N TYR A 324 -5.18 4.65 16.94
CA TYR A 324 -6.55 4.97 17.31
C TYR A 324 -7.16 3.83 18.15
N TYR A 325 -7.97 4.21 19.12
CA TYR A 325 -8.92 3.34 19.79
C TYR A 325 -10.18 3.32 18.92
N LYS A 326 -10.48 2.17 18.32
CA LYS A 326 -11.64 1.95 17.46
C LYS A 326 -12.69 1.19 18.24
N TYR A 327 -13.78 1.88 18.56
CA TYR A 327 -14.84 1.35 19.40
C TYR A 327 -15.86 0.61 18.56
N THR A 328 -16.27 -0.58 19.04
CA THR A 328 -17.22 -1.45 18.35
C THR A 328 -18.39 -1.81 19.24
N TYR A 329 -19.54 -1.99 18.61
CA TYR A 329 -20.79 -2.43 19.22
C TYR A 329 -21.32 -3.67 18.52
N GLY A 330 -21.88 -4.60 19.29
CA GLY A 330 -22.37 -5.88 18.80
C GLY A 330 -21.24 -6.83 18.38
N GLU A 331 -21.52 -8.13 18.45
CA GLU A 331 -20.65 -9.18 17.98
C GLU A 331 -21.51 -10.34 17.49
N GLU A 332 -21.45 -10.63 16.19
CA GLU A 332 -22.27 -11.63 15.53
C GLU A 332 -21.39 -12.52 14.64
N ILE A 333 -21.77 -13.79 14.52
CA ILE A 333 -21.04 -14.77 13.71
C ILE A 333 -21.47 -14.80 12.24
N THR A 334 -22.56 -14.09 11.89
CA THR A 334 -23.05 -13.95 10.52
C THR A 334 -23.18 -12.49 10.12
N PHE A 335 -22.91 -12.23 8.83
CA PHE A 335 -23.07 -10.89 8.27
C PHE A 335 -24.51 -10.40 8.29
N GLU A 336 -25.49 -11.29 8.13
CA GLU A 336 -26.91 -10.93 8.17
C GLU A 336 -27.32 -10.42 9.55
N ALA A 337 -26.91 -11.11 10.62
CA ALA A 337 -27.24 -10.73 12.00
C ALA A 337 -26.63 -9.36 12.36
N ILE A 338 -25.34 -9.13 12.08
CA ILE A 338 -24.70 -7.85 12.36
C ILE A 338 -25.27 -6.72 11.51
N ASN A 339 -25.67 -6.97 10.28
CA ASN A 339 -26.27 -5.97 9.40
C ASN A 339 -27.67 -5.55 9.87
N LYS A 340 -28.42 -6.47 10.45
CA LYS A 340 -29.71 -6.16 11.10
C LYS A 340 -29.48 -5.21 12.30
N LEU A 341 -28.56 -5.56 13.18
CA LEU A 341 -28.18 -4.73 14.34
C LEU A 341 -27.63 -3.35 13.91
N HIS A 342 -26.85 -3.31 12.81
CA HIS A 342 -26.34 -2.06 12.25
C HIS A 342 -27.45 -1.11 11.79
N LYS A 343 -28.51 -1.64 11.15
CA LYS A 343 -29.67 -0.84 10.74
C LYS A 343 -30.39 -0.22 11.95
N GLU A 344 -30.47 -0.93 13.08
CA GLU A 344 -31.13 -0.44 14.31
C GLU A 344 -30.40 0.76 14.93
N ILE A 345 -29.05 0.77 14.86
CA ILE A 345 -28.24 1.84 15.44
C ILE A 345 -27.85 2.95 14.45
N LYS A 346 -28.11 2.76 13.15
CA LYS A 346 -27.66 3.67 12.08
C LYS A 346 -28.13 5.12 12.28
N ASN A 347 -29.34 5.33 12.79
CA ASN A 347 -29.87 6.66 13.09
C ASN A 347 -29.09 7.38 14.20
N LYS A 348 -28.56 6.62 15.19
CA LYS A 348 -27.74 7.16 16.27
C LYS A 348 -26.29 7.35 15.85
N PHE A 349 -25.78 6.49 14.98
CA PHE A 349 -24.38 6.46 14.51
C PHE A 349 -24.34 6.42 12.98
N PRO A 350 -24.62 7.54 12.31
CA PRO A 350 -24.70 7.59 10.84
C PRO A 350 -23.40 7.19 10.12
N ASP A 351 -22.24 7.42 10.76
CA ASP A 351 -20.91 7.10 10.19
C ASP A 351 -20.42 5.69 10.58
N SER A 352 -21.25 4.89 11.29
CA SER A 352 -20.88 3.53 11.67
C SER A 352 -20.87 2.58 10.47
N PHE A 353 -20.01 1.56 10.54
CA PHE A 353 -19.90 0.53 9.52
C PHE A 353 -19.51 -0.82 10.12
N VAL A 354 -19.81 -1.90 9.39
CA VAL A 354 -19.47 -3.25 9.82
C VAL A 354 -17.99 -3.52 9.59
N VAL A 355 -17.34 -4.16 10.56
CA VAL A 355 -15.98 -4.70 10.51
C VAL A 355 -16.01 -6.19 10.80
N ALA A 356 -15.06 -6.95 10.29
CA ALA A 356 -15.00 -8.40 10.49
C ALA A 356 -13.67 -8.81 11.11
N PHE A 357 -13.70 -9.87 11.91
CA PHE A 357 -12.55 -10.47 12.56
C PHE A 357 -12.55 -11.97 12.34
N LYS A 358 -11.37 -12.55 12.17
CA LYS A 358 -11.13 -13.99 12.19
C LYS A 358 -10.06 -14.28 13.23
N ASP A 359 -10.36 -15.13 14.18
CA ASP A 359 -9.44 -15.48 15.27
C ASP A 359 -8.86 -14.25 15.99
N GLY A 360 -9.71 -13.20 16.20
CA GLY A 360 -9.34 -11.94 16.83
C GLY A 360 -8.59 -10.95 15.93
N GLN A 361 -8.21 -11.32 14.71
CA GLN A 361 -7.57 -10.44 13.75
C GLN A 361 -8.59 -9.83 12.78
N LYS A 362 -8.51 -8.52 12.55
CA LYS A 362 -9.39 -7.84 11.60
C LYS A 362 -9.12 -8.32 10.17
N ILE A 363 -10.17 -8.68 9.48
CA ILE A 363 -10.15 -9.09 8.07
C ILE A 363 -11.13 -8.24 7.25
N ASN A 364 -10.99 -8.30 5.93
CA ASN A 364 -11.94 -7.65 5.03
C ASN A 364 -13.32 -8.30 5.15
N VAL A 365 -14.39 -7.49 5.23
CA VAL A 365 -15.76 -7.95 5.38
C VAL A 365 -16.19 -8.86 4.22
N LYS A 366 -15.76 -8.56 2.98
CA LYS A 366 -16.05 -9.39 1.80
C LYS A 366 -15.40 -10.77 1.93
N THR A 367 -14.14 -10.82 2.39
CA THR A 367 -13.43 -12.07 2.66
C THR A 367 -14.12 -12.86 3.78
N ALA A 368 -14.55 -12.19 4.85
CA ALA A 368 -15.29 -12.83 5.94
C ALA A 368 -16.58 -13.47 5.43
N ARG A 369 -17.34 -12.77 4.59
CA ARG A 369 -18.59 -13.28 3.97
C ARG A 369 -18.35 -14.47 3.04
N GLN A 370 -17.26 -14.47 2.28
CA GLN A 370 -16.90 -15.63 1.44
C GLN A 370 -16.57 -16.85 2.30
N LEU A 371 -15.81 -16.66 3.37
CA LEU A 371 -15.47 -17.73 4.31
C LEU A 371 -16.67 -18.23 5.13
N GLU A 372 -17.68 -17.38 5.36
CA GLU A 372 -18.95 -17.75 5.99
C GLU A 372 -19.78 -18.67 5.08
N GLN A 373 -19.79 -18.43 3.76
CA GLN A 373 -20.54 -19.23 2.78
C GLN A 373 -19.89 -20.59 2.46
N THR A 374 -18.62 -20.77 2.82
CA THR A 374 -17.88 -22.03 2.60
C THR A 374 -17.93 -22.99 3.79
N LYS A 375 -18.64 -22.62 4.85
CA LYS A 375 -18.99 -23.48 6.00
C LYS A 375 -20.39 -24.06 5.84
#